data_8d1e1362679db2ad438b4443d25970ef
#
_entry.id   8d1e1362679db2ad438b4443d25970ef
#
_cell.length_a   1.000
_cell.length_b   1.000
_cell.length_c   1.000
_cell.angle_alpha   90.00
_cell.angle_beta   90.00
_cell.angle_gamma   90.00
#
_symmetry.space_group_name_H-M   'P 1'
#
loop_
_entity.id
_entity.type
_entity.pdbx_description
1 polymer ?
#
loop_
_entity_poly.entity_id
_entity_poly.type
_entity_poly.pdbx_seq_one_letter_code
_entity_poly.pdbx_strand_id
1 'polypeptide(L)'
;AFILVYMGEEKTGFLLELTWLRDRKEPYDLGEGEFHLCMRVPGDYDAVRAYHKQMDCVCYENTDMGLYFINDPDGYWIEILPEQK
;
A
#
# COMPACT_ATOMS: atom_id res chain seq x y z
N ALA A 1 -12.20 -22.54 -1.03
CA ALA A 1 -12.96 -21.35 -0.62
C ALA A 1 -12.08 -20.12 -0.56
N PHE A 2 -12.65 -18.99 -0.85
CA PHE A 2 -11.95 -17.72 -0.87
C PHE A 2 -12.89 -16.61 -0.41
N ILE A 3 -12.28 -15.48 -0.04
CA ILE A 3 -13.03 -14.27 0.31
C ILE A 3 -12.48 -13.14 -0.56
N LEU A 4 -13.38 -12.36 -1.16
CA LEU A 4 -13.02 -11.16 -1.90
C LEU A 4 -13.42 -9.94 -1.08
N VAL A 5 -12.52 -8.99 -0.98
CA VAL A 5 -12.78 -7.69 -0.34
C VAL A 5 -12.45 -6.60 -1.34
N TYR A 6 -13.39 -5.68 -1.55
CA TYR A 6 -13.17 -4.54 -2.44
C TYR A 6 -12.99 -3.29 -1.61
N MET A 7 -11.88 -2.59 -1.84
CA MET A 7 -11.61 -1.29 -1.23
C MET A 7 -11.76 -0.24 -2.33
N GLY A 8 -12.55 0.78 -2.06
CA GLY A 8 -12.88 1.76 -3.07
C GLY A 8 -12.51 3.18 -2.69
N GLU A 9 -12.37 4.02 -3.71
CA GLU A 9 -12.15 5.45 -3.58
C GLU A 9 -13.30 6.15 -4.32
N GLU A 10 -14.08 6.96 -3.59
CA GLU A 10 -15.33 7.51 -4.10
C GLU A 10 -15.15 8.48 -5.27
N LYS A 11 -14.11 9.31 -5.23
CA LYS A 11 -13.92 10.36 -6.23
C LYS A 11 -13.61 9.80 -7.62
N THR A 12 -12.86 8.73 -7.68
CA THR A 12 -12.41 8.16 -8.96
C THR A 12 -13.17 6.91 -9.36
N GLY A 13 -13.88 6.28 -8.41
CA GLY A 13 -14.51 4.99 -8.62
C GLY A 13 -13.52 3.83 -8.68
N PHE A 14 -12.25 4.08 -8.37
CA PHE A 14 -11.23 3.04 -8.36
C PHE A 14 -11.55 1.98 -7.30
N LEU A 15 -11.42 0.71 -7.67
CA LEU A 15 -11.61 -0.41 -6.75
C LEU A 15 -10.37 -1.27 -6.73
N LEU A 16 -9.94 -1.64 -5.53
CA LEU A 16 -8.89 -2.63 -5.32
C LEU A 16 -9.54 -3.89 -4.78
N GLU A 17 -9.39 -4.98 -5.51
CA GLU A 17 -9.90 -6.28 -5.08
C GLU A 17 -8.81 -7.02 -4.34
N LEU A 18 -9.10 -7.43 -3.10
CA LEU A 18 -8.23 -8.26 -2.30
C LEU A 18 -8.83 -9.67 -2.23
N THR A 19 -8.02 -10.67 -2.49
CA THR A 19 -8.46 -12.07 -2.46
C THR A 19 -7.74 -12.80 -1.33
N TRP A 20 -8.52 -13.38 -0.42
CA TRP A 20 -7.99 -14.25 0.61
C TRP A 20 -8.31 -15.70 0.25
N LEU A 21 -7.28 -16.56 0.26
CA LEU A 21 -7.40 -17.97 -0.06
C LEU A 21 -7.28 -18.79 1.22
N ARG A 22 -8.36 -19.46 1.60
CA ARG A 22 -8.42 -20.21 2.86
C ARG A 22 -7.32 -21.26 2.99
N ASP A 23 -7.02 -21.94 1.91
CA ASP A 23 -6.12 -23.09 1.96
C ASP A 23 -4.67 -22.75 1.65
N ARG A 24 -4.39 -21.47 1.40
CA ARG A 24 -3.03 -21.00 1.16
C ARG A 24 -2.32 -20.74 2.46
N LYS A 25 -1.22 -21.44 2.72
CA LYS A 25 -0.43 -21.30 3.95
C LYS A 25 0.96 -20.73 3.71
N GLU A 26 1.50 -20.92 2.50
CA GLU A 26 2.84 -20.45 2.17
C GLU A 26 2.82 -18.97 1.86
N PRO A 27 3.93 -18.25 2.16
CA PRO A 27 4.08 -16.87 1.68
C PRO A 27 4.01 -16.80 0.16
N TYR A 28 3.61 -15.64 -0.36
CA TYR A 28 3.59 -15.41 -1.80
C TYR A 28 5.00 -15.10 -2.29
N ASP A 29 5.31 -15.60 -3.49
CA ASP A 29 6.55 -15.25 -4.18
C ASP A 29 6.28 -13.95 -4.94
N LEU A 30 6.87 -12.87 -4.48
CA LEU A 30 6.67 -11.54 -5.06
C LEU A 30 7.68 -11.20 -6.15
N GLY A 31 8.53 -12.17 -6.52
CA GLY A 31 9.56 -11.94 -7.52
C GLY A 31 10.56 -10.88 -7.08
N GLU A 32 10.97 -10.03 -7.99
CA GLU A 32 11.90 -8.95 -7.69
C GLU A 32 11.20 -7.65 -7.28
N GLY A 33 9.89 -7.69 -7.06
CA GLY A 33 9.12 -6.49 -6.72
C GLY A 33 8.98 -5.52 -7.88
N GLU A 34 8.84 -6.06 -9.07
CA GLU A 34 8.77 -5.25 -10.30
C GLU A 34 7.43 -4.54 -10.49
N PHE A 35 6.48 -4.78 -9.61
CA PHE A 35 5.16 -4.14 -9.64
C PHE A 35 4.81 -3.65 -8.24
N HIS A 36 4.21 -2.47 -8.16
CA HIS A 36 3.67 -1.97 -6.89
C HIS A 36 2.49 -1.04 -7.16
N LEU A 37 1.65 -0.88 -6.13
CA LEU A 37 0.58 0.10 -6.14
C LEU A 37 1.11 1.44 -5.68
N CYS A 38 0.48 2.52 -6.14
CA CYS A 38 0.76 3.87 -5.68
C CYS A 38 -0.51 4.50 -5.17
N MET A 39 -0.45 5.14 -4.01
CA MET A 39 -1.58 5.83 -3.39
C MET A 39 -1.20 7.27 -3.09
N ARG A 40 -2.09 8.20 -3.44
CA ARG A 40 -1.97 9.57 -2.97
C ARG A 40 -2.83 9.75 -1.73
N VAL A 41 -2.26 10.35 -0.69
CA VAL A 41 -2.98 10.54 0.57
C VAL A 41 -3.41 11.99 0.69
N PRO A 42 -4.67 12.24 1.05
CA PRO A 42 -5.15 13.61 1.22
C PRO A 42 -4.68 14.19 2.56
N GLY A 43 -4.69 15.52 2.64
CA GLY A 43 -4.41 16.22 3.88
C GLY A 43 -2.93 16.28 4.20
N ASP A 44 -2.61 16.06 5.47
CA ASP A 44 -1.25 16.21 5.99
C ASP A 44 -0.41 14.96 5.72
N TYR A 45 0.40 15.03 4.68
CA TYR A 45 1.29 13.95 4.26
C TYR A 45 2.26 13.55 5.38
N ASP A 46 2.82 14.52 6.10
CA ASP A 46 3.79 14.22 7.17
C ASP A 46 3.13 13.50 8.34
N ALA A 47 1.88 13.83 8.64
CA ALA A 47 1.13 13.14 9.70
C ALA A 47 0.84 11.68 9.29
N VAL A 48 0.49 11.44 8.03
CA VAL A 48 0.25 10.08 7.52
C VAL A 48 1.55 9.28 7.56
N ARG A 49 2.66 9.89 7.17
CA ARG A 49 3.97 9.24 7.22
C ARG A 49 4.35 8.85 8.64
N ALA A 50 4.13 9.75 9.60
CA ALA A 50 4.39 9.47 11.01
C ALA A 50 3.54 8.30 11.52
N TYR A 51 2.27 8.24 11.10
CA TYR A 51 1.38 7.16 11.45
C TYR A 51 1.87 5.81 10.91
N HIS A 52 2.31 5.79 9.64
CA HIS A 52 2.86 4.57 9.04
C HIS A 52 4.14 4.12 9.74
N LYS A 53 4.98 5.07 10.17
CA LYS A 53 6.17 4.74 10.95
C LYS A 53 5.81 4.13 12.30
N GLN A 54 4.77 4.64 12.94
CA GLN A 54 4.27 4.09 14.19
C GLN A 54 3.74 2.67 14.00
N MET A 55 3.15 2.37 12.85
CA MET A 55 2.69 1.03 12.50
C MET A 55 3.83 0.08 12.13
N ASP A 56 5.06 0.60 12.02
CA ASP A 56 6.25 -0.17 11.64
C ASP A 56 6.13 -0.82 10.27
N CYS A 57 5.49 -0.13 9.33
CA CYS A 57 5.29 -0.67 7.99
C CYS A 57 6.05 0.08 6.89
N VAL A 58 6.79 1.14 7.23
CA VAL A 58 7.60 1.86 6.24
C VAL A 58 8.83 1.03 5.89
N CYS A 59 8.99 0.71 4.61
CA CYS A 59 10.09 -0.15 4.16
C CYS A 59 11.14 0.59 3.32
N TYR A 60 10.83 1.77 2.81
CA TYR A 60 11.79 2.59 2.04
C TYR A 60 11.33 4.03 2.04
N GLU A 61 12.31 4.95 2.12
CA GLU A 61 12.02 6.38 2.03
C GLU A 61 12.95 7.04 1.03
N ASN A 62 12.40 7.96 0.24
CA ASN A 62 13.18 8.80 -0.65
C ASN A 62 12.72 10.25 -0.42
N THR A 63 13.41 10.94 0.50
CA THR A 63 13.03 12.30 0.90
C THR A 63 13.27 13.31 -0.22
N ASP A 64 14.24 13.08 -1.09
CA ASP A 64 14.52 13.97 -2.20
C ASP A 64 13.38 13.98 -3.22
N MET A 65 12.76 12.83 -3.45
CA MET A 65 11.60 12.73 -4.34
C MET A 65 10.27 12.96 -3.62
N GLY A 66 10.28 13.08 -2.30
CA GLY A 66 9.08 13.30 -1.52
C GLY A 66 8.13 12.11 -1.51
N LEU A 67 8.66 10.90 -1.40
CA LEU A 67 7.86 9.70 -1.39
C LEU A 67 8.43 8.67 -0.41
N TYR A 68 7.59 7.71 -0.02
CA TYR A 68 8.02 6.57 0.74
C TYR A 68 7.16 5.37 0.38
N PHE A 69 7.61 4.19 0.78
CA PHE A 69 6.89 2.93 0.55
C PHE A 69 6.55 2.27 1.88
N ILE A 70 5.40 1.63 1.91
CA ILE A 70 5.01 0.76 3.02
C ILE A 70 4.85 -0.67 2.50
N ASN A 71 4.93 -1.63 3.43
CA ASN A 71 4.60 -3.03 3.13
C ASN A 71 3.18 -3.33 3.58
N ASP A 72 2.47 -4.14 2.78
CA ASP A 72 1.29 -4.80 3.31
C ASP A 72 1.72 -6.05 4.10
N PRO A 73 0.78 -6.76 4.77
CA PRO A 73 1.14 -7.94 5.57
C PRO A 73 1.81 -9.08 4.79
N ASP A 74 1.63 -9.12 3.47
CA ASP A 74 2.25 -10.13 2.61
C ASP A 74 3.58 -9.68 2.02
N GLY A 75 4.00 -8.45 2.31
CA GLY A 75 5.27 -7.91 1.84
C GLY A 75 5.19 -7.11 0.54
N TYR A 76 4.01 -6.94 -0.05
CA TYR A 76 3.86 -6.09 -1.23
C TYR A 76 4.16 -4.63 -0.88
N TRP A 77 4.86 -3.96 -1.77
CA TRP A 77 5.20 -2.55 -1.60
C TRP A 77 4.10 -1.66 -2.13
N ILE A 78 3.79 -0.62 -1.36
CA ILE A 78 2.82 0.41 -1.76
C ILE A 78 3.51 1.76 -1.63
N GLU A 79 3.57 2.48 -2.74
CA GLU A 79 4.17 3.82 -2.79
C GLU A 79 3.17 4.84 -2.27
N ILE A 80 3.61 5.72 -1.38
CA ILE A 80 2.76 6.75 -0.80
C ILE A 80 3.25 8.11 -1.28
N LEU A 81 2.34 8.85 -1.89
CA LEU A 81 2.60 10.19 -2.40
C LEU A 81 1.63 11.19 -1.78
N PRO A 82 2.02 12.46 -1.69
CA PRO A 82 1.10 13.49 -1.26
C PRO A 82 0.04 13.76 -2.33
N GLU A 83 -1.04 14.40 -1.92
CA GLU A 83 -2.10 14.83 -2.81
C GLU A 83 -1.55 15.80 -3.86
N GLN A 84 -1.98 15.66 -5.10
CA GLN A 84 -1.64 16.59 -6.16
C GLN A 84 -2.37 17.91 -5.96
N LYS A 85 -1.63 18.98 -6.05
CA LYS A 85 -2.20 20.34 -5.97
C LYS A 85 -2.47 20.92 -7.33
#